data_0d894482d99bdbca21f21d6b30bca9ec
#
_entry.id   0d894482d99bdbca21f21d6b30bca9ec
#
_cell.length_a   1.000
_cell.length_b   1.000
_cell.length_c   1.000
_cell.angle_alpha   90.00
_cell.angle_beta   90.00
_cell.angle_gamma   90.00
#
_symmetry.space_group_name_H-M   'P 1'
#
loop_
_entity.id
_entity.type
_entity.pdbx_description
1 polymer ?
#
loop_
_entity_poly.entity_id
_entity_poly.type
_entity_poly.pdbx_seq_one_letter_code
_entity_poly.pdbx_strand_id
1 'polypeptide(L)'
;MGAKNTWEVVNPRRINTDNNHHRDNVISLIHRVPAALGYHYHGKAACNMHPARWLVSSNGPAAAPGYQAMSEVRSNGAIERNFPMLSSLILIAASFFAEQPAWPGFLGAGASEIDPASIPLKWSPTENVAWDASLPGHGQSSPLIWGEKVFVTTVEGDNKEICHTICLSLNDGSILWDHKHTSTAPDPNSVYISRAATTPVVDGQHVFAFFECGDLIALSHDGKEVWTKSLSKEYGKFLNKFGLSSSPVQTEASVIVLIDDEGPSYLVALSKSDGSILWKTDRTSRTSWSSPAILPIDGKPQVIVSSAGSVDGYDPASGKLLWTLTDVGGNTGTTPLPAGPNQFFIAASPGRSGENSDGARKSNALIQVTPDGDSWKVEKLWMAAEATPSWASPFVHQGFAYWVNRVGVVYCIDVATGEQKYAQRTKQSCWATPLPLGDRIYFFGKDGVTTVLAAGPEFKELAANELWPADTPPSDNGAPKVDDTSSDRKQANAMFSGPTQYGVAAVSGSLLIRVGSHVYCVRDSNK
;
A
#
# COMPACT_ATOMS: atom_id res chain seq x y z
N MET A 1 -39.84 -21.84 54.87
CA MET A 1 -40.76 -20.78 54.43
C MET A 1 -40.28 -20.30 53.09
N GLY A 2 -40.99 -20.72 52.06
CA GLY A 2 -40.65 -20.52 50.67
C GLY A 2 -41.26 -19.29 50.07
N ALA A 3 -40.72 -18.82 48.98
CA ALA A 3 -41.45 -18.09 47.98
C ALA A 3 -40.81 -18.38 46.60
N LYS A 4 -41.56 -19.05 45.79
CA LYS A 4 -41.33 -19.26 44.34
C LYS A 4 -41.84 -18.03 43.61
N ASN A 5 -41.02 -17.43 42.75
CA ASN A 5 -41.50 -16.43 41.77
C ASN A 5 -41.42 -17.05 40.38
N THR A 6 -42.59 -17.25 39.81
CA THR A 6 -42.90 -17.60 38.43
C THR A 6 -42.88 -16.36 37.56
N TRP A 7 -42.24 -16.45 36.39
CA TRP A 7 -42.31 -15.41 35.36
C TRP A 7 -43.34 -15.81 34.31
N GLU A 8 -44.37 -14.99 34.15
CA GLU A 8 -45.34 -15.08 33.04
C GLU A 8 -44.83 -14.39 31.79
N VAL A 9 -44.97 -15.08 30.66
CA VAL A 9 -44.70 -14.56 29.32
C VAL A 9 -45.95 -13.81 28.86
N VAL A 10 -45.83 -12.52 28.57
CA VAL A 10 -46.88 -11.69 27.98
C VAL A 10 -46.55 -11.45 26.49
N ASN A 11 -47.48 -11.89 25.65
CA ASN A 11 -47.50 -11.79 24.20
C ASN A 11 -48.21 -10.48 23.80
N PRO A 12 -47.67 -9.56 22.98
CA PRO A 12 -48.42 -8.39 22.54
C PRO A 12 -49.22 -8.67 21.27
N ARG A 13 -50.51 -8.44 21.39
CA ARG A 13 -51.49 -8.45 20.32
C ARG A 13 -51.38 -7.20 19.43
N ARG A 14 -51.72 -7.44 18.14
CA ARG A 14 -52.01 -6.45 17.08
C ARG A 14 -52.96 -5.35 17.55
N ILE A 15 -52.73 -4.13 17.12
CA ILE A 15 -53.76 -3.07 17.05
C ILE A 15 -53.78 -2.54 15.62
N ASN A 16 -55.04 -2.41 15.18
CA ASN A 16 -55.50 -2.11 13.84
C ASN A 16 -55.56 -0.61 13.56
N THR A 17 -55.54 -0.26 12.29
CA THR A 17 -55.73 1.02 11.62
C THR A 17 -57.01 1.78 12.07
N ASP A 18 -56.96 3.11 12.08
CA ASP A 18 -57.81 3.96 11.21
C ASP A 18 -57.64 5.46 11.48
N ASN A 19 -57.68 6.21 10.34
CA ASN A 19 -58.28 7.53 10.08
C ASN A 19 -57.52 8.86 10.31
N ASN A 20 -57.12 9.45 9.20
CA ASN A 20 -57.72 10.65 8.51
C ASN A 20 -57.12 12.06 8.72
N HIS A 21 -56.83 12.63 7.52
CA HIS A 21 -56.86 14.04 7.09
C HIS A 21 -55.71 15.02 7.44
N HIS A 22 -54.88 15.38 6.48
CA HIS A 22 -55.03 16.61 5.66
C HIS A 22 -54.03 16.67 4.49
N ARG A 23 -54.55 17.20 3.39
CA ARG A 23 -53.91 17.48 2.09
C ARG A 23 -52.86 18.56 2.20
N ASP A 24 -51.79 18.49 1.37
CA ASP A 24 -51.60 19.51 0.34
C ASP A 24 -50.58 19.07 -0.72
N ASN A 25 -50.88 19.52 -1.93
CA ASN A 25 -50.32 19.22 -3.23
C ASN A 25 -48.89 19.73 -3.41
N VAL A 26 -48.00 18.96 -4.12
CA VAL A 26 -47.07 19.52 -5.09
C VAL A 26 -46.93 18.56 -6.28
N ILE A 27 -47.09 19.16 -7.45
CA ILE A 27 -47.22 18.65 -8.79
C ILE A 27 -45.95 17.96 -9.29
N SER A 28 -46.11 16.75 -9.80
CA SER A 28 -45.11 16.01 -10.58
C SER A 28 -45.31 16.32 -12.07
N LEU A 29 -44.29 16.89 -12.71
CA LEU A 29 -44.23 17.06 -14.17
C LEU A 29 -43.38 15.94 -14.78
N ILE A 30 -44.09 15.00 -15.40
CA ILE A 30 -43.54 13.97 -16.28
C ILE A 30 -43.44 14.55 -17.69
N HIS A 31 -42.23 14.65 -18.26
CA HIS A 31 -42.05 14.88 -19.70
C HIS A 31 -41.70 13.55 -20.37
N ARG A 32 -42.68 13.06 -21.14
CA ARG A 32 -42.50 12.02 -22.17
C ARG A 32 -41.92 12.68 -23.43
N VAL A 33 -40.92 12.04 -24.05
CA VAL A 33 -40.50 12.31 -25.43
C VAL A 33 -40.72 11.02 -26.24
N PRO A 34 -41.34 11.12 -27.44
CA PRO A 34 -41.71 9.96 -28.22
C PRO A 34 -40.60 9.45 -29.14
N ALA A 35 -40.66 8.13 -29.36
CA ALA A 35 -39.86 7.45 -30.39
C ALA A 35 -40.53 7.66 -31.77
N ALA A 36 -39.71 7.86 -32.79
CA ALA A 36 -39.80 7.31 -34.13
C ALA A 36 -38.85 8.02 -35.12
N LEU A 37 -37.99 7.26 -35.78
CA LEU A 37 -37.95 7.12 -37.24
C LEU A 37 -36.75 6.23 -37.61
N GLY A 38 -37.07 5.11 -38.17
CA GLY A 38 -36.13 4.19 -38.78
C GLY A 38 -35.66 4.66 -40.15
N TYR A 39 -34.44 4.29 -40.50
CA TYR A 39 -34.00 4.20 -41.89
C TYR A 39 -33.29 2.87 -42.12
N HIS A 40 -33.91 2.04 -42.96
CA HIS A 40 -33.30 0.89 -43.62
C HIS A 40 -32.38 1.37 -44.72
N TYR A 41 -31.18 0.83 -44.84
CA TYR A 41 -30.47 0.76 -46.11
C TYR A 41 -29.90 -0.67 -46.28
N HIS A 42 -30.41 -1.35 -47.29
CA HIS A 42 -29.82 -2.55 -47.88
C HIS A 42 -28.73 -2.15 -48.88
N GLY A 43 -27.62 -2.87 -48.86
CA GLY A 43 -26.61 -2.80 -49.89
C GLY A 43 -25.61 -3.93 -49.77
N LYS A 44 -25.90 -5.06 -50.42
CA LYS A 44 -24.94 -6.14 -50.70
C LYS A 44 -24.01 -5.72 -51.81
N ALA A 45 -22.72 -5.84 -51.65
CA ALA A 45 -21.78 -6.06 -52.75
C ALA A 45 -20.68 -6.98 -52.28
N ALA A 46 -20.65 -8.19 -52.82
CA ALA A 46 -19.57 -9.14 -52.74
C ALA A 46 -18.51 -8.74 -53.77
N CYS A 47 -17.24 -8.78 -53.38
CA CYS A 47 -16.12 -8.84 -54.33
C CYS A 47 -15.09 -9.83 -53.79
N ASN A 48 -15.01 -10.96 -54.50
CA ASN A 48 -13.92 -11.94 -54.37
C ASN A 48 -12.64 -11.39 -54.94
N MET A 49 -11.52 -11.54 -54.24
CA MET A 49 -10.21 -11.70 -54.88
C MET A 49 -9.31 -12.64 -54.08
N HIS A 50 -8.76 -13.59 -54.80
CA HIS A 50 -7.90 -14.70 -54.40
C HIS A 50 -6.48 -14.26 -53.98
N PRO A 51 -5.72 -15.14 -53.29
CA PRO A 51 -4.45 -14.80 -52.66
C PRO A 51 -3.27 -14.94 -53.66
N ALA A 52 -2.36 -14.01 -53.62
CA ALA A 52 -1.06 -14.12 -54.31
C ALA A 52 -0.02 -14.74 -53.35
N ARG A 53 0.44 -15.93 -53.75
CA ARG A 53 1.65 -16.56 -53.23
C ARG A 53 2.87 -15.76 -53.65
N TRP A 54 3.80 -15.47 -52.76
CA TRP A 54 5.19 -15.14 -53.10
C TRP A 54 6.13 -16.19 -52.50
N LEU A 55 6.96 -16.70 -53.42
CA LEU A 55 7.95 -17.72 -53.25
C LEU A 55 9.14 -17.30 -52.38
N VAL A 56 9.58 -18.21 -51.58
CA VAL A 56 10.87 -18.19 -50.88
C VAL A 56 12.00 -18.28 -51.93
N SER A 57 12.96 -17.37 -51.86
CA SER A 57 14.26 -17.55 -52.49
C SER A 57 15.34 -17.43 -51.42
N SER A 58 15.95 -18.55 -51.13
CA SER A 58 17.19 -18.72 -50.39
C SER A 58 18.38 -18.34 -51.27
N ASN A 59 19.25 -17.46 -50.83
CA ASN A 59 20.66 -17.47 -51.19
C ASN A 59 21.48 -16.81 -50.07
N GLY A 60 22.38 -17.60 -49.53
CA GLY A 60 23.41 -17.21 -48.55
C GLY A 60 24.70 -16.77 -49.28
N PRO A 61 25.86 -16.77 -48.62
CA PRO A 61 26.50 -15.54 -48.21
C PRO A 61 27.72 -15.18 -49.06
N ALA A 62 28.12 -13.92 -49.10
CA ALA A 62 29.36 -13.45 -49.70
C ALA A 62 30.32 -12.89 -48.63
N ALA A 63 31.53 -13.35 -48.69
CA ALA A 63 32.65 -13.12 -47.82
C ALA A 63 33.24 -11.69 -47.88
N ALA A 64 33.88 -11.34 -46.79
CA ALA A 64 34.72 -10.14 -46.64
C ALA A 64 36.06 -10.28 -47.38
N PRO A 65 36.71 -9.17 -47.75
CA PRO A 65 38.15 -9.20 -48.05
C PRO A 65 39.00 -8.64 -46.92
N GLY A 66 40.09 -9.35 -46.68
CA GLY A 66 41.09 -9.12 -45.67
C GLY A 66 42.01 -7.94 -45.95
N TYR A 67 42.66 -7.50 -44.90
CA TYR A 67 43.87 -6.67 -44.96
C TYR A 67 45.08 -7.45 -44.53
N GLN A 68 46.08 -7.43 -45.40
CA GLN A 68 47.38 -8.08 -45.25
C GLN A 68 48.29 -7.32 -44.28
N ALA A 69 49.09 -8.09 -43.60
CA ALA A 69 50.25 -7.65 -42.85
C ALA A 69 51.36 -7.09 -43.76
N MET A 70 52.04 -6.10 -43.31
CA MET A 70 53.36 -5.71 -43.83
C MET A 70 54.39 -5.69 -42.70
N SER A 71 55.45 -6.40 -43.02
CA SER A 71 56.65 -6.74 -42.23
C SER A 71 57.63 -5.58 -42.09
N GLU A 72 58.31 -5.62 -40.95
CA GLU A 72 59.71 -5.26 -40.66
C GLU A 72 60.44 -4.14 -41.43
N VAL A 73 60.90 -3.15 -40.62
CA VAL A 73 62.20 -2.52 -40.85
C VAL A 73 62.93 -2.34 -39.49
N ARG A 74 64.10 -3.00 -39.40
CA ARG A 74 65.10 -2.77 -38.31
C ARG A 74 65.87 -1.50 -38.60
N SER A 75 66.14 -0.70 -37.57
CA SER A 75 67.41 0.07 -37.49
C SER A 75 67.80 0.36 -36.03
N ASN A 76 69.05 0.12 -35.73
CA ASN A 76 69.76 0.24 -34.48
C ASN A 76 69.88 1.68 -34.01
N GLY A 77 69.91 1.86 -32.69
CA GLY A 77 70.33 3.13 -32.06
C GLY A 77 70.15 3.09 -30.53
N ALA A 78 71.12 2.62 -29.83
CA ALA A 78 71.18 2.65 -28.34
C ALA A 78 71.45 4.06 -27.87
N ILE A 79 70.60 4.57 -26.97
CA ILE A 79 70.93 5.63 -26.00
C ILE A 79 70.28 5.21 -24.69
N GLU A 80 71.09 4.69 -23.79
CA GLU A 80 70.71 4.52 -22.36
C GLU A 80 70.47 5.87 -21.70
N ARG A 81 69.26 6.11 -21.23
CA ARG A 81 68.98 7.10 -20.17
C ARG A 81 68.17 6.41 -19.11
N ASN A 82 68.85 6.17 -17.99
CA ASN A 82 68.24 5.76 -16.72
C ASN A 82 67.22 6.82 -16.25
N PHE A 83 65.93 6.45 -16.25
CA PHE A 83 64.92 7.10 -15.43
C PHE A 83 64.43 6.10 -14.40
N PRO A 84 64.38 6.49 -13.09
CA PRO A 84 63.79 5.59 -12.09
C PRO A 84 62.28 5.47 -12.35
N MET A 85 61.81 4.25 -12.59
CA MET A 85 60.39 3.93 -12.57
C MET A 85 59.87 4.13 -11.15
N LEU A 86 59.23 5.25 -10.87
CA LEU A 86 58.24 5.34 -9.80
C LEU A 86 56.98 4.58 -10.28
N SER A 87 56.88 3.31 -9.89
CA SER A 87 55.66 2.55 -10.00
C SER A 87 54.68 3.11 -8.99
N SER A 88 53.89 4.10 -9.42
CA SER A 88 52.69 4.51 -8.67
C SER A 88 51.68 3.37 -8.77
N LEU A 89 51.66 2.49 -7.78
CA LEU A 89 50.52 1.61 -7.51
C LEU A 89 49.36 2.52 -7.14
N ILE A 90 48.52 2.84 -8.11
CA ILE A 90 47.17 3.35 -7.84
C ILE A 90 46.40 2.13 -7.34
N LEU A 91 46.33 1.94 -6.02
CA LEU A 91 45.35 1.11 -5.37
C LEU A 91 43.97 1.79 -5.62
N ILE A 92 43.26 1.35 -6.65
CA ILE A 92 41.82 1.61 -6.75
C ILE A 92 41.21 0.76 -5.64
N ALA A 93 41.05 1.35 -4.46
CA ALA A 93 40.16 0.83 -3.45
C ALA A 93 38.74 0.92 -4.07
N ALA A 94 38.28 -0.15 -4.69
CA ALA A 94 36.86 -0.35 -4.94
C ALA A 94 36.22 -0.47 -3.56
N SER A 95 35.79 0.66 -3.02
CA SER A 95 34.89 0.68 -1.88
C SER A 95 33.62 -0.01 -2.35
N PHE A 96 33.46 -1.28 -2.01
CA PHE A 96 32.16 -1.91 -2.01
C PHE A 96 31.34 -1.13 -0.97
N PHE A 97 30.60 -0.11 -1.41
CA PHE A 97 29.54 0.44 -0.60
C PHE A 97 28.51 -0.70 -0.49
N ALA A 98 28.50 -1.38 0.64
CA ALA A 98 27.39 -2.26 0.97
C ALA A 98 26.12 -1.41 0.87
N GLU A 99 25.17 -1.87 0.09
CA GLU A 99 23.88 -1.21 -0.01
C GLU A 99 23.29 -1.08 1.39
N GLN A 100 22.91 0.14 1.78
CA GLN A 100 22.39 0.36 3.12
C GLN A 100 21.07 -0.39 3.30
N PRO A 101 20.84 -1.03 4.45
CA PRO A 101 19.54 -1.66 4.71
C PRO A 101 18.44 -0.62 4.60
N ALA A 102 17.41 -0.92 3.81
CA ALA A 102 16.35 0.03 3.51
C ALA A 102 14.96 -0.63 3.45
N TRP A 103 13.98 0.09 4.03
CA TRP A 103 12.54 -0.12 3.85
C TRP A 103 11.92 1.25 3.60
N PRO A 104 12.00 1.76 2.35
CA PRO A 104 11.88 3.19 2.08
C PRO A 104 10.46 3.67 1.82
N GLY A 105 9.45 2.78 1.82
CA GLY A 105 8.08 3.14 1.51
C GLY A 105 7.07 2.13 2.04
N PHE A 106 5.79 2.46 1.86
CA PHE A 106 4.68 1.63 2.28
C PHE A 106 4.76 0.23 1.65
N LEU A 107 4.53 -0.81 2.45
CA LEU A 107 4.58 -2.23 2.05
C LEU A 107 5.94 -2.67 1.47
N GLY A 108 7.02 -1.97 1.80
CA GLY A 108 8.37 -2.33 1.38
C GLY A 108 8.69 -2.01 -0.07
N ALA A 109 7.98 -1.06 -0.68
CA ALA A 109 8.31 -0.61 -2.03
C ALA A 109 9.75 -0.08 -2.08
N GLY A 110 10.64 -0.76 -2.82
CA GLY A 110 12.07 -0.45 -2.89
C GLY A 110 12.89 -0.97 -1.69
N ALA A 111 12.38 -1.92 -0.89
CA ALA A 111 13.10 -2.51 0.23
C ALA A 111 14.33 -3.31 -0.26
N SER A 112 15.39 -3.29 0.56
CA SER A 112 16.54 -4.17 0.37
C SER A 112 16.16 -5.63 0.60
N GLU A 113 16.93 -6.53 0.03
CA GLU A 113 16.77 -7.96 0.26
C GLU A 113 16.96 -8.30 1.75
N ILE A 114 16.11 -9.18 2.25
CA ILE A 114 16.12 -9.59 3.66
C ILE A 114 16.54 -11.05 3.73
N ASP A 115 17.59 -11.33 4.51
CA ASP A 115 17.92 -12.71 4.88
C ASP A 115 16.83 -13.27 5.81
N PRO A 116 16.04 -14.28 5.37
CA PRO A 116 14.98 -14.86 6.18
C PRO A 116 15.45 -15.46 7.51
N ALA A 117 16.69 -15.95 7.56
CA ALA A 117 17.27 -16.54 8.76
C ALA A 117 17.68 -15.50 9.80
N SER A 118 17.72 -14.22 9.40
CA SER A 118 18.08 -13.13 10.31
C SER A 118 16.93 -12.65 11.19
N ILE A 119 15.68 -12.96 10.84
CA ILE A 119 14.50 -12.58 11.62
C ILE A 119 14.06 -13.76 12.50
N PRO A 120 13.89 -13.57 13.82
CA PRO A 120 13.46 -14.65 14.71
C PRO A 120 12.12 -15.24 14.30
N LEU A 121 12.01 -16.58 14.36
CA LEU A 121 10.71 -17.26 14.22
C LEU A 121 9.84 -17.04 15.47
N LYS A 122 10.47 -16.95 16.62
CA LYS A 122 9.79 -16.85 17.93
C LYS A 122 10.29 -15.65 18.71
N TRP A 123 9.35 -14.98 19.36
CA TRP A 123 9.62 -13.95 20.37
C TRP A 123 8.51 -13.93 21.42
N SER A 124 8.82 -13.32 22.54
CA SER A 124 7.90 -13.03 23.63
C SER A 124 8.26 -11.67 24.24
N PRO A 125 7.49 -11.11 25.17
CA PRO A 125 7.83 -9.85 25.82
C PRO A 125 9.22 -9.82 26.50
N THR A 126 9.80 -10.99 26.76
CA THR A 126 11.09 -11.16 27.46
C THR A 126 12.18 -11.80 26.58
N GLU A 127 11.87 -12.14 25.34
CA GLU A 127 12.79 -12.82 24.42
C GLU A 127 12.65 -12.26 23.01
N ASN A 128 13.77 -11.87 22.39
CA ASN A 128 13.84 -11.38 21.01
C ASN A 128 13.06 -10.07 20.72
N VAL A 129 12.58 -9.37 21.76
CA VAL A 129 12.16 -7.96 21.66
C VAL A 129 13.33 -7.10 22.11
N ALA A 130 14.06 -6.53 21.14
CA ALA A 130 15.31 -5.80 21.43
C ALA A 130 15.04 -4.48 22.13
N TRP A 131 13.97 -3.78 21.72
CA TRP A 131 13.54 -2.53 22.33
C TRP A 131 12.07 -2.23 22.01
N ASP A 132 11.46 -1.40 22.86
CA ASP A 132 10.14 -0.78 22.72
C ASP A 132 10.31 0.73 22.90
N ALA A 133 9.97 1.49 21.88
CA ALA A 133 10.05 2.95 21.89
C ALA A 133 8.67 3.57 22.01
N SER A 134 8.42 4.31 23.10
CA SER A 134 7.24 5.13 23.28
C SER A 134 7.40 6.47 22.57
N LEU A 135 6.36 6.91 21.84
CA LEU A 135 6.36 8.10 20.99
C LEU A 135 5.39 9.16 21.52
N PRO A 136 5.66 10.46 21.26
CA PRO A 136 4.65 11.49 21.45
C PRO A 136 3.48 11.29 20.47
N GLY A 137 2.27 11.49 20.94
CA GLY A 137 1.05 11.35 20.15
C GLY A 137 0.74 9.91 19.69
N HIS A 138 -0.13 9.78 18.71
CA HIS A 138 -0.56 8.51 18.14
C HIS A 138 -0.32 8.47 16.62
N GLY A 139 0.06 7.31 16.06
CA GLY A 139 0.22 7.14 14.64
C GLY A 139 -0.07 5.72 14.16
N GLN A 140 -0.52 5.61 12.93
CA GLN A 140 -0.90 4.36 12.27
C GLN A 140 -0.01 4.04 11.06
N SER A 141 0.96 4.92 10.75
CA SER A 141 1.93 4.71 9.67
C SER A 141 2.81 3.49 9.94
N SER A 142 3.21 2.78 8.89
CA SER A 142 4.31 1.81 9.00
C SER A 142 5.63 2.54 9.30
N PRO A 143 6.56 1.91 10.04
CA PRO A 143 7.91 2.42 10.12
C PRO A 143 8.60 2.40 8.75
N LEU A 144 9.53 3.31 8.54
CA LEU A 144 10.50 3.26 7.45
C LEU A 144 11.89 3.03 8.01
N ILE A 145 12.77 2.41 7.22
CA ILE A 145 14.17 2.20 7.59
C ILE A 145 15.06 2.74 6.48
N TRP A 146 16.11 3.48 6.87
CA TRP A 146 17.19 3.88 5.99
C TRP A 146 18.52 3.86 6.76
N GLY A 147 19.33 2.87 6.47
CA GLY A 147 20.54 2.61 7.26
C GLY A 147 20.20 2.30 8.71
N GLU A 148 20.75 3.06 9.63
CA GLU A 148 20.51 2.92 11.08
C GLU A 148 19.37 3.80 11.61
N LYS A 149 18.62 4.46 10.74
CA LYS A 149 17.53 5.37 11.09
C LYS A 149 16.17 4.75 10.82
N VAL A 150 15.24 4.97 11.74
CA VAL A 150 13.83 4.58 11.62
C VAL A 150 13.00 5.86 11.63
N PHE A 151 12.07 5.98 10.68
CA PHE A 151 11.18 7.14 10.59
C PHE A 151 9.73 6.72 10.76
N VAL A 152 9.00 7.48 11.56
CA VAL A 152 7.56 7.29 11.83
C VAL A 152 6.87 8.64 11.95
N THR A 153 5.55 8.63 11.79
CA THR A 153 4.72 9.83 12.00
C THR A 153 3.72 9.62 13.14
N THR A 154 3.38 10.70 13.83
CA THR A 154 2.30 10.76 14.82
C THR A 154 1.55 12.08 14.74
N VAL A 155 0.37 12.13 15.35
CA VAL A 155 -0.39 13.36 15.58
C VAL A 155 -0.72 13.49 17.06
N GLU A 156 -0.75 14.76 17.55
CA GLU A 156 -1.05 15.10 18.93
C GLU A 156 -2.10 16.22 18.97
N GLY A 157 -2.90 16.24 20.05
CA GLY A 157 -3.94 17.22 20.31
C GLY A 157 -5.35 16.72 20.00
N ASP A 158 -6.34 17.41 20.56
CA ASP A 158 -7.77 17.05 20.43
C ASP A 158 -8.28 17.18 18.97
N ASN A 159 -7.63 18.01 18.16
CA ASN A 159 -7.90 18.17 16.74
C ASN A 159 -6.68 17.84 15.87
N LYS A 160 -5.75 17.03 16.36
CA LYS A 160 -4.52 16.68 15.64
C LYS A 160 -3.74 17.93 15.20
N GLU A 161 -3.63 18.90 16.11
CA GLU A 161 -3.01 20.20 15.84
C GLU A 161 -1.52 20.10 15.55
N ILE A 162 -0.85 19.09 16.12
CA ILE A 162 0.59 18.88 15.93
C ILE A 162 0.82 17.59 15.16
N CYS A 163 1.52 17.71 14.05
CA CYS A 163 2.02 16.62 13.24
C CYS A 163 3.50 16.39 13.57
N HIS A 164 3.87 15.16 13.92
CA HIS A 164 5.24 14.79 14.23
C HIS A 164 5.83 13.91 13.13
N THR A 165 7.04 14.20 12.70
CA THR A 165 7.90 13.27 12.00
C THR A 165 9.08 12.96 12.90
N ILE A 166 9.23 11.70 13.28
CA ILE A 166 10.14 11.26 14.32
C ILE A 166 11.19 10.33 13.72
N CYS A 167 12.44 10.55 14.05
CA CYS A 167 13.53 9.64 13.73
C CYS A 167 14.01 8.92 14.99
N LEU A 168 14.08 7.59 14.90
CA LEU A 168 14.62 6.73 15.95
C LEU A 168 15.93 6.08 15.47
N SER A 169 16.76 5.71 16.41
CA SER A 169 17.88 4.80 16.18
C SER A 169 17.34 3.37 15.97
N LEU A 170 17.74 2.71 14.89
CA LEU A 170 17.42 1.30 14.66
C LEU A 170 18.06 0.40 15.73
N ASN A 171 19.19 0.83 16.31
CA ASN A 171 19.96 0.02 17.24
C ASN A 171 19.26 -0.16 18.60
N ASP A 172 18.70 0.92 19.15
CA ASP A 172 18.18 0.96 20.52
C ASP A 172 16.82 1.64 20.69
N GLY A 173 16.20 2.13 19.60
CA GLY A 173 14.90 2.79 19.64
C GLY A 173 14.91 4.21 20.21
N SER A 174 16.07 4.77 20.56
CA SER A 174 16.17 6.14 21.08
C SER A 174 15.73 7.17 20.03
N ILE A 175 15.00 8.20 20.47
CA ILE A 175 14.59 9.31 19.60
C ILE A 175 15.82 10.15 19.27
N LEU A 176 16.21 10.18 18.00
CA LEU A 176 17.31 11.02 17.50
C LEU A 176 16.85 12.46 17.28
N TRP A 177 15.64 12.64 16.78
CA TRP A 177 14.98 13.94 16.64
C TRP A 177 13.46 13.78 16.46
N ASP A 178 12.72 14.83 16.76
CA ASP A 178 11.28 14.98 16.61
C ASP A 178 10.99 16.33 15.96
N HIS A 179 10.62 16.31 14.67
CA HIS A 179 10.18 17.51 13.95
C HIS A 179 8.68 17.70 14.13
N LYS A 180 8.31 18.85 14.70
CA LYS A 180 6.92 19.23 14.96
C LYS A 180 6.44 20.26 13.95
N HIS A 181 5.35 19.94 13.28
CA HIS A 181 4.68 20.82 12.35
C HIS A 181 3.26 21.13 12.85
N THR A 182 2.87 22.41 12.83
CA THR A 182 1.48 22.79 13.13
C THR A 182 0.59 22.49 11.94
N SER A 183 -0.43 21.66 12.13
CA SER A 183 -1.40 21.28 11.09
C SER A 183 -2.04 22.54 10.47
N THR A 184 -2.06 22.60 9.14
CA THR A 184 -2.69 23.71 8.41
C THR A 184 -4.21 23.58 8.32
N ALA A 185 -4.75 22.39 8.57
CA ALA A 185 -6.17 22.07 8.56
C ALA A 185 -6.49 21.06 9.67
N PRO A 186 -6.48 21.49 10.96
CA PRO A 186 -6.83 20.62 12.08
C PRO A 186 -8.20 19.97 11.90
N ASP A 187 -8.32 18.69 12.30
CA ASP A 187 -9.53 17.89 12.22
C ASP A 187 -9.68 17.04 13.48
N PRO A 188 -10.90 16.77 13.98
CA PRO A 188 -11.11 16.09 15.24
C PRO A 188 -10.34 14.78 15.37
N ASN A 189 -9.68 14.60 16.51
CA ASN A 189 -9.02 13.35 16.87
C ASN A 189 -10.09 12.35 17.32
N SER A 190 -10.19 11.22 16.61
CA SER A 190 -11.17 10.18 16.87
C SER A 190 -10.62 8.81 16.51
N VAL A 191 -11.06 7.77 17.21
CA VAL A 191 -10.71 6.38 16.88
C VAL A 191 -11.19 5.94 15.48
N TYR A 192 -12.14 6.68 14.89
CA TYR A 192 -12.69 6.39 13.55
C TYR A 192 -11.99 7.11 12.42
N ILE A 193 -11.23 8.16 12.73
CA ILE A 193 -10.58 9.02 11.74
C ILE A 193 -9.09 8.65 11.71
N SER A 194 -8.48 8.65 10.54
CA SER A 194 -7.05 8.40 10.40
C SER A 194 -6.22 9.32 11.30
N ARG A 195 -5.16 8.79 11.88
CA ARG A 195 -4.24 9.45 12.79
C ARG A 195 -2.82 9.18 12.34
N ALA A 196 -2.26 10.07 11.53
CA ALA A 196 -0.98 9.87 10.85
C ALA A 196 -0.90 8.45 10.22
N ALA A 197 -1.94 8.08 9.47
CA ALA A 197 -2.05 6.74 8.89
C ALA A 197 -1.24 6.59 7.60
N THR A 198 -0.93 7.69 6.95
CA THR A 198 -0.10 7.71 5.75
C THR A 198 1.36 7.39 6.11
N THR A 199 1.90 6.33 5.51
CA THR A 199 3.31 6.00 5.67
C THR A 199 4.14 6.93 4.82
N PRO A 200 5.16 7.62 5.37
CA PRO A 200 6.06 8.47 4.60
C PRO A 200 6.80 7.70 3.50
N VAL A 201 7.61 8.40 2.71
CA VAL A 201 8.66 7.78 1.88
C VAL A 201 10.00 8.39 2.24
N VAL A 202 11.07 7.62 2.10
CA VAL A 202 12.45 8.05 2.37
C VAL A 202 13.35 7.68 1.21
N ASP A 203 14.33 8.53 0.92
CA ASP A 203 15.41 8.25 -0.01
C ASP A 203 16.78 8.56 0.63
N GLY A 204 17.84 8.53 -0.14
CA GLY A 204 19.20 8.77 0.36
C GLY A 204 19.45 10.17 0.96
N GLN A 205 18.53 11.11 0.80
CA GLN A 205 18.69 12.50 1.22
C GLN A 205 17.58 12.99 2.15
N HIS A 206 16.32 12.58 1.90
CA HIS A 206 15.15 13.18 2.53
C HIS A 206 14.13 12.15 2.98
N VAL A 207 13.31 12.56 3.95
CA VAL A 207 12.05 11.94 4.35
C VAL A 207 10.92 12.85 3.92
N PHE A 208 9.90 12.29 3.27
CA PHE A 208 8.71 13.02 2.81
C PHE A 208 7.50 12.49 3.58
N ALA A 209 7.03 13.26 4.54
CA ALA A 209 5.89 12.92 5.38
C ALA A 209 4.63 13.65 4.89
N PHE A 210 3.60 12.88 4.56
CA PHE A 210 2.28 13.39 4.19
C PHE A 210 1.31 13.13 5.34
N PHE A 211 0.51 14.13 5.71
CA PHE A 211 -0.50 14.04 6.76
C PHE A 211 -1.90 14.22 6.19
N GLU A 212 -2.89 13.63 6.87
CA GLU A 212 -4.29 13.67 6.48
C GLU A 212 -4.91 15.09 6.41
N CYS A 213 -4.28 16.08 7.05
CA CYS A 213 -4.63 17.51 6.90
C CYS A 213 -4.23 18.09 5.54
N GLY A 214 -3.48 17.35 4.72
CA GLY A 214 -3.00 17.77 3.42
C GLY A 214 -1.60 18.36 3.41
N ASP A 215 -0.91 18.36 4.53
CA ASP A 215 0.45 18.87 4.63
C ASP A 215 1.46 17.80 4.23
N LEU A 216 2.31 18.12 3.27
CA LEU A 216 3.45 17.33 2.84
C LEU A 216 4.74 18.07 3.21
N ILE A 217 5.61 17.41 3.95
CA ILE A 217 6.81 17.99 4.54
C ILE A 217 8.02 17.18 4.09
N ALA A 218 9.01 17.84 3.54
CA ALA A 218 10.32 17.24 3.23
C ALA A 218 11.34 17.62 4.31
N LEU A 219 11.95 16.62 4.91
CA LEU A 219 12.97 16.76 5.93
C LEU A 219 14.28 16.11 5.48
N SER A 220 15.43 16.71 5.82
CA SER A 220 16.70 16.00 5.75
C SER A 220 16.74 14.86 6.78
N HIS A 221 17.66 13.92 6.63
CA HIS A 221 17.85 12.85 7.61
C HIS A 221 18.28 13.34 9.01
N ASP A 222 18.61 14.62 9.15
CA ASP A 222 18.90 15.28 10.43
C ASP A 222 17.71 16.07 10.99
N GLY A 223 16.51 15.91 10.40
CA GLY A 223 15.27 16.51 10.87
C GLY A 223 15.09 17.99 10.52
N LYS A 224 15.93 18.54 9.63
CA LYS A 224 15.78 19.93 9.16
C LYS A 224 14.77 20.00 8.02
N GLU A 225 13.84 20.92 8.11
CA GLU A 225 12.87 21.17 7.05
C GLU A 225 13.56 21.69 5.78
N VAL A 226 13.27 21.05 4.66
CA VAL A 226 13.73 21.42 3.32
C VAL A 226 12.66 22.26 2.63
N TRP A 227 11.42 21.77 2.64
CA TRP A 227 10.25 22.47 2.17
C TRP A 227 8.97 21.88 2.79
N THR A 228 7.91 22.69 2.79
CA THR A 228 6.56 22.29 3.21
C THR A 228 5.54 22.76 2.19
N LYS A 229 4.54 21.92 1.90
CA LYS A 229 3.44 22.20 0.98
C LYS A 229 2.12 21.75 1.59
N SER A 230 1.11 22.61 1.55
CA SER A 230 -0.24 22.25 1.99
C SER A 230 -1.18 22.09 0.79
N LEU A 231 -1.53 20.85 0.48
CA LEU A 231 -2.44 20.53 -0.63
C LEU A 231 -3.88 20.97 -0.31
N SER A 232 -4.28 20.92 0.95
CA SER A 232 -5.63 21.37 1.36
C SER A 232 -5.81 22.88 1.26
N LYS A 233 -4.76 23.68 1.48
CA LYS A 233 -4.80 25.14 1.22
C LYS A 233 -4.82 25.47 -0.26
N GLU A 234 -4.12 24.68 -1.09
CA GLU A 234 -3.99 24.97 -2.51
C GLU A 234 -5.20 24.49 -3.32
N TYR A 235 -5.74 23.30 -2.98
CA TYR A 235 -6.79 22.65 -3.79
C TYR A 235 -8.13 22.50 -3.07
N GLY A 236 -8.25 22.96 -1.84
CA GLY A 236 -9.46 22.90 -1.04
C GLY A 236 -9.42 21.84 0.08
N LYS A 237 -10.26 22.07 1.10
CA LYS A 237 -10.38 21.20 2.27
C LYS A 237 -10.88 19.81 1.86
N PHE A 238 -10.33 18.78 2.47
CA PHE A 238 -10.79 17.41 2.33
C PHE A 238 -12.06 17.15 3.12
N LEU A 239 -12.98 16.38 2.55
CA LEU A 239 -14.32 16.13 3.10
C LEU A 239 -14.51 14.67 3.53
N ASN A 240 -13.48 13.82 3.36
CA ASN A 240 -13.55 12.41 3.72
C ASN A 240 -13.86 12.22 5.21
N LYS A 241 -15.00 11.60 5.50
CA LYS A 241 -15.52 11.40 6.86
C LYS A 241 -14.54 10.67 7.79
N PHE A 242 -13.70 9.82 7.26
CA PHE A 242 -12.74 8.99 8.03
C PHE A 242 -11.29 9.45 7.85
N GLY A 243 -11.08 10.62 7.24
CA GLY A 243 -9.76 11.15 6.91
C GLY A 243 -9.08 10.41 5.76
N LEU A 244 -7.88 10.85 5.40
CA LEU A 244 -7.04 10.23 4.38
C LEU A 244 -6.09 9.22 5.01
N SER A 245 -5.77 8.14 4.29
CA SER A 245 -4.72 7.19 4.68
C SER A 245 -3.89 6.68 3.51
N SER A 246 -4.10 7.24 2.31
CA SER A 246 -3.32 6.91 1.14
C SER A 246 -1.87 7.36 1.33
N SER A 247 -0.94 6.42 1.39
CA SER A 247 0.49 6.68 1.51
C SER A 247 1.06 7.16 0.19
N PRO A 248 1.98 8.14 0.18
CA PRO A 248 2.67 8.56 -1.03
C PRO A 248 3.55 7.45 -1.61
N VAL A 249 3.83 7.55 -2.91
CA VAL A 249 4.88 6.79 -3.59
C VAL A 249 5.90 7.73 -4.19
N GLN A 250 7.07 7.21 -4.56
CA GLN A 250 8.15 8.07 -5.05
C GLN A 250 8.79 7.53 -6.33
N THR A 251 9.24 8.44 -7.18
CA THR A 251 10.21 8.21 -8.24
C THR A 251 11.57 8.78 -7.83
N GLU A 252 12.55 8.74 -8.70
CA GLU A 252 13.82 9.43 -8.48
C GLU A 252 13.62 10.95 -8.26
N ALA A 253 12.75 11.58 -9.06
CA ALA A 253 12.56 13.03 -9.06
C ALA A 253 11.36 13.53 -8.26
N SER A 254 10.38 12.68 -7.96
CA SER A 254 9.10 13.14 -7.42
C SER A 254 8.55 12.30 -6.27
N VAL A 255 7.73 12.95 -5.44
CA VAL A 255 6.78 12.32 -4.53
C VAL A 255 5.39 12.44 -5.14
N ILE A 256 4.66 11.33 -5.25
CA ILE A 256 3.33 11.27 -5.84
C ILE A 256 2.31 10.96 -4.75
N VAL A 257 1.32 11.82 -4.61
CA VAL A 257 0.25 11.74 -3.61
C VAL A 257 -1.08 11.53 -4.30
N LEU A 258 -1.85 10.56 -3.82
CA LEU A 258 -3.23 10.32 -4.22
C LEU A 258 -4.18 10.93 -3.19
N ILE A 259 -5.07 11.77 -3.67
CA ILE A 259 -6.23 12.27 -2.94
C ILE A 259 -7.48 11.73 -3.62
N ASP A 260 -8.13 10.78 -2.98
CA ASP A 260 -9.48 10.31 -3.35
C ASP A 260 -10.42 10.73 -2.22
N ASP A 261 -11.19 11.79 -2.44
CA ASP A 261 -12.00 12.49 -1.45
C ASP A 261 -13.41 12.78 -1.99
N GLU A 262 -14.38 12.98 -1.08
CA GLU A 262 -15.74 13.41 -1.45
C GLU A 262 -15.75 14.83 -2.02
N GLY A 263 -14.71 15.62 -1.73
CA GLY A 263 -14.41 16.93 -2.33
C GLY A 263 -13.45 16.80 -3.51
N PRO A 264 -12.32 17.53 -3.49
CA PRO A 264 -11.33 17.48 -4.57
C PRO A 264 -10.62 16.14 -4.61
N SER A 265 -10.71 15.43 -5.73
CA SER A 265 -9.98 14.17 -5.98
C SER A 265 -8.97 14.35 -7.10
N TYR A 266 -7.72 13.95 -6.86
CA TYR A 266 -6.63 14.09 -7.82
C TYR A 266 -5.43 13.20 -7.48
N LEU A 267 -4.59 12.98 -8.47
CA LEU A 267 -3.22 12.46 -8.34
C LEU A 267 -2.26 13.61 -8.62
N VAL A 268 -1.26 13.83 -7.78
CA VAL A 268 -0.33 14.95 -7.90
C VAL A 268 1.10 14.50 -7.66
N ALA A 269 2.04 14.97 -8.49
CA ALA A 269 3.47 14.79 -8.28
C ALA A 269 4.13 16.11 -7.89
N LEU A 270 4.95 16.05 -6.83
CA LEU A 270 5.75 17.16 -6.35
C LEU A 270 7.23 16.85 -6.55
N SER A 271 8.00 17.84 -6.94
CA SER A 271 9.45 17.77 -7.01
C SER A 271 10.04 17.50 -5.62
N LYS A 272 10.91 16.52 -5.51
CA LYS A 272 11.61 16.21 -4.25
C LYS A 272 12.52 17.34 -3.80
N SER A 273 13.06 18.12 -4.74
CA SER A 273 14.05 19.17 -4.44
C SER A 273 13.46 20.40 -3.78
N ASP A 274 12.23 20.80 -4.15
CA ASP A 274 11.65 22.10 -3.77
C ASP A 274 10.14 22.09 -3.50
N GLY A 275 9.46 20.93 -3.63
CA GLY A 275 8.02 20.81 -3.42
C GLY A 275 7.16 21.46 -4.50
N SER A 276 7.74 21.90 -5.64
CA SER A 276 6.98 22.43 -6.76
C SER A 276 6.12 21.35 -7.41
N ILE A 277 4.92 21.72 -7.88
CA ILE A 277 4.04 20.80 -8.59
C ILE A 277 4.61 20.51 -9.98
N LEU A 278 4.92 19.25 -10.25
CA LEU A 278 5.36 18.80 -11.57
C LEU A 278 4.17 18.54 -12.49
N TRP A 279 3.16 17.89 -11.96
CA TRP A 279 1.88 17.66 -12.64
C TRP A 279 0.78 17.36 -11.62
N LYS A 280 -0.47 17.58 -12.03
CA LYS A 280 -1.69 17.23 -11.29
C LYS A 280 -2.73 16.71 -12.27
N THR A 281 -3.32 15.57 -11.97
CA THR A 281 -4.38 14.96 -12.76
C THR A 281 -5.64 14.85 -11.92
N ASP A 282 -6.68 15.58 -12.33
CA ASP A 282 -7.98 15.55 -11.65
C ASP A 282 -8.65 14.18 -11.84
N ARG A 283 -9.31 13.71 -10.80
CA ARG A 283 -10.06 12.47 -10.76
C ARG A 283 -11.53 12.76 -10.39
N THR A 284 -12.43 11.86 -10.78
CA THR A 284 -13.81 11.95 -10.30
C THR A 284 -13.84 11.80 -8.79
N SER A 285 -14.59 12.69 -8.10
CA SER A 285 -14.80 12.65 -6.65
C SER A 285 -15.26 11.26 -6.20
N ARG A 286 -14.55 10.70 -5.21
CA ARG A 286 -14.78 9.36 -4.66
C ARG A 286 -14.08 9.20 -3.33
N THR A 287 -14.54 8.27 -2.49
CA THR A 287 -13.88 7.95 -1.22
C THR A 287 -13.06 6.67 -1.37
N SER A 288 -11.75 6.77 -1.14
CA SER A 288 -10.84 5.63 -1.08
C SER A 288 -9.69 5.91 -0.11
N TRP A 289 -9.15 4.83 0.45
CA TRP A 289 -8.00 4.83 1.37
C TRP A 289 -6.82 4.02 0.82
N SER A 290 -6.97 3.47 -0.37
CA SER A 290 -5.94 2.71 -1.08
C SER A 290 -4.75 3.63 -1.41
N SER A 291 -3.54 3.13 -1.24
CA SER A 291 -2.34 3.81 -1.70
C SER A 291 -2.05 3.48 -3.16
N PRO A 292 -1.48 4.39 -3.94
CA PRO A 292 -0.95 4.06 -5.25
C PRO A 292 0.23 3.10 -5.14
N ALA A 293 0.54 2.39 -6.22
CA ALA A 293 1.75 1.58 -6.34
C ALA A 293 2.46 1.91 -7.65
N ILE A 294 3.79 1.94 -7.66
CA ILE A 294 4.57 2.05 -8.89
C ILE A 294 5.02 0.65 -9.29
N LEU A 295 4.49 0.15 -10.39
CA LEU A 295 4.76 -1.20 -10.89
C LEU A 295 5.35 -1.16 -12.29
N PRO A 296 6.28 -2.07 -12.63
CA PRO A 296 6.80 -2.19 -13.99
C PRO A 296 5.76 -2.88 -14.88
N ILE A 297 5.25 -2.15 -15.86
CA ILE A 297 4.36 -2.66 -16.90
C ILE A 297 5.07 -2.48 -18.23
N ASP A 298 5.29 -3.57 -18.95
CA ASP A 298 6.08 -3.61 -20.19
C ASP A 298 7.47 -2.96 -20.03
N GLY A 299 8.12 -3.26 -18.88
CA GLY A 299 9.44 -2.73 -18.53
C GLY A 299 9.48 -1.23 -18.18
N LYS A 300 8.33 -0.55 -18.13
CA LYS A 300 8.22 0.87 -17.77
C LYS A 300 7.43 1.05 -16.49
N PRO A 301 7.82 1.96 -15.59
CA PRO A 301 7.04 2.24 -14.39
C PRO A 301 5.69 2.86 -14.74
N GLN A 302 4.63 2.37 -14.11
CA GLN A 302 3.30 2.99 -14.11
C GLN A 302 2.81 3.16 -12.68
N VAL A 303 2.11 4.25 -12.41
CA VAL A 303 1.40 4.45 -11.13
C VAL A 303 0.04 3.78 -11.24
N ILE A 304 -0.16 2.72 -10.47
CA ILE A 304 -1.41 1.97 -10.43
C ILE A 304 -2.23 2.44 -9.22
N VAL A 305 -3.45 2.84 -9.47
CA VAL A 305 -4.41 3.29 -8.44
C VAL A 305 -5.63 2.39 -8.47
N SER A 306 -5.90 1.68 -7.37
CA SER A 306 -7.15 0.95 -7.15
C SER A 306 -8.03 1.78 -6.24
N SER A 307 -9.16 2.24 -6.74
CA SER A 307 -10.03 3.19 -6.04
C SER A 307 -11.49 2.90 -6.35
N ALA A 308 -12.40 3.38 -5.52
CA ALA A 308 -13.83 3.09 -5.60
C ALA A 308 -14.38 3.04 -7.04
N GLY A 309 -14.57 1.84 -7.56
CA GLY A 309 -15.17 1.57 -8.88
C GLY A 309 -14.22 1.62 -10.08
N SER A 310 -12.91 1.84 -9.90
CA SER A 310 -11.93 1.74 -10.99
C SER A 310 -10.56 1.23 -10.52
N VAL A 311 -9.78 0.76 -11.49
CA VAL A 311 -8.34 0.61 -11.36
C VAL A 311 -7.72 1.35 -12.54
N ASP A 312 -6.84 2.28 -12.25
CA ASP A 312 -6.30 3.22 -13.24
C ASP A 312 -4.77 3.14 -13.29
N GLY A 313 -4.19 3.18 -14.48
CA GLY A 313 -2.75 3.28 -14.71
C GLY A 313 -2.36 4.64 -15.24
N TYR A 314 -1.32 5.24 -14.64
CA TYR A 314 -0.83 6.57 -15.02
C TYR A 314 0.66 6.53 -15.36
N ASP A 315 1.07 7.40 -16.25
CA ASP A 315 2.49 7.70 -16.49
C ASP A 315 3.05 8.53 -15.33
N PRO A 316 4.08 8.05 -14.61
CA PRO A 316 4.60 8.76 -13.44
C PRO A 316 5.32 10.08 -13.76
N ALA A 317 5.78 10.27 -15.00
CA ALA A 317 6.50 11.48 -15.41
C ALA A 317 5.56 12.63 -15.78
N SER A 318 4.36 12.32 -16.29
CA SER A 318 3.43 13.33 -16.81
C SER A 318 2.06 13.33 -16.14
N GLY A 319 1.73 12.32 -15.33
CA GLY A 319 0.40 12.12 -14.76
C GLY A 319 -0.67 11.73 -15.78
N LYS A 320 -0.28 11.43 -17.03
CA LYS A 320 -1.23 11.04 -18.08
C LYS A 320 -1.89 9.71 -17.71
N LEU A 321 -3.22 9.66 -17.75
CA LEU A 321 -3.98 8.43 -17.67
C LEU A 321 -3.70 7.56 -18.91
N LEU A 322 -3.24 6.33 -18.69
CA LEU A 322 -2.88 5.39 -19.73
C LEU A 322 -4.02 4.41 -20.03
N TRP A 323 -4.67 3.91 -18.97
CA TRP A 323 -5.78 2.96 -19.08
C TRP A 323 -6.63 2.97 -17.79
N THR A 324 -7.85 2.46 -17.92
CA THR A 324 -8.83 2.30 -16.83
C THR A 324 -9.54 0.96 -16.94
N LEU A 325 -9.67 0.24 -15.81
CA LEU A 325 -10.53 -0.92 -15.63
C LEU A 325 -11.71 -0.51 -14.74
N THR A 326 -12.95 -0.59 -15.25
CA THR A 326 -14.17 -0.11 -14.56
C THR A 326 -15.09 -1.20 -14.01
N ASP A 327 -14.94 -2.48 -14.41
CA ASP A 327 -15.75 -3.58 -13.87
C ASP A 327 -15.20 -4.06 -12.51
N VAL A 328 -15.12 -3.15 -11.54
CA VAL A 328 -14.64 -3.38 -10.17
C VAL A 328 -15.50 -2.62 -9.17
N GLY A 329 -15.53 -3.08 -7.91
CA GLY A 329 -16.26 -2.41 -6.84
C GLY A 329 -15.84 -2.92 -5.46
N GLY A 330 -15.99 -2.08 -4.43
CA GLY A 330 -15.52 -2.37 -3.07
C GLY A 330 -14.00 -2.27 -2.89
N ASN A 331 -13.28 -1.83 -3.92
CA ASN A 331 -11.82 -1.70 -3.97
C ASN A 331 -11.34 -0.36 -3.39
N THR A 332 -11.64 -0.10 -2.12
CA THR A 332 -11.41 1.20 -1.50
C THR A 332 -10.29 1.23 -0.46
N GLY A 333 -9.74 0.09 -0.05
CA GLY A 333 -8.82 0.05 1.10
C GLY A 333 -7.49 -0.65 0.86
N THR A 334 -7.35 -1.39 -0.24
CA THR A 334 -6.16 -2.22 -0.48
C THR A 334 -5.31 -1.65 -1.61
N THR A 335 -4.00 -1.70 -1.41
CA THR A 335 -3.02 -1.26 -2.40
C THR A 335 -2.72 -2.37 -3.40
N PRO A 336 -2.65 -2.10 -4.71
CA PRO A 336 -2.21 -3.06 -5.70
C PRO A 336 -0.78 -3.53 -5.42
N LEU A 337 -0.54 -4.84 -5.42
CA LEU A 337 0.79 -5.41 -5.23
C LEU A 337 1.19 -6.30 -6.41
N PRO A 338 2.48 -6.32 -6.78
CA PRO A 338 2.95 -7.05 -7.96
C PRO A 338 2.71 -8.55 -7.80
N ALA A 339 2.38 -9.23 -8.90
CA ALA A 339 2.11 -10.67 -8.94
C ALA A 339 2.98 -11.42 -9.96
N GLY A 340 3.65 -10.70 -10.84
CA GLY A 340 4.48 -11.22 -11.90
C GLY A 340 4.72 -10.16 -12.98
N PRO A 341 5.35 -10.50 -14.09
CA PRO A 341 5.55 -9.57 -15.20
C PRO A 341 4.20 -9.02 -15.71
N ASN A 342 4.03 -7.71 -15.68
CA ASN A 342 2.80 -7.01 -16.11
C ASN A 342 1.54 -7.42 -15.33
N GLN A 343 1.71 -8.02 -14.15
CA GLN A 343 0.62 -8.54 -13.34
C GLN A 343 0.63 -7.95 -11.94
N PHE A 344 -0.57 -7.72 -11.41
CA PHE A 344 -0.74 -7.28 -10.03
C PHE A 344 -2.08 -7.77 -9.46
N PHE A 345 -2.16 -7.84 -8.14
CA PHE A 345 -3.40 -8.10 -7.45
C PHE A 345 -4.14 -6.83 -7.08
N ILE A 346 -5.46 -6.93 -7.17
CA ILE A 346 -6.39 -6.03 -6.51
C ILE A 346 -7.23 -6.81 -5.50
N ALA A 347 -7.70 -6.11 -4.49
CA ALA A 347 -8.65 -6.66 -3.54
C ALA A 347 -9.77 -5.68 -3.23
N ALA A 348 -10.88 -6.25 -2.81
CA ALA A 348 -12.09 -5.50 -2.54
C ALA A 348 -12.82 -6.09 -1.33
N SER A 349 -13.28 -5.22 -0.46
CA SER A 349 -14.05 -5.59 0.71
C SER A 349 -15.55 -5.66 0.39
N PRO A 350 -16.27 -6.69 0.87
CA PRO A 350 -17.72 -6.72 0.77
C PRO A 350 -18.42 -5.62 1.58
N GLY A 351 -17.65 -4.84 2.36
CA GLY A 351 -18.18 -3.86 3.29
C GLY A 351 -18.60 -4.49 4.63
N ARG A 352 -18.96 -3.61 5.58
CA ARG A 352 -19.27 -4.05 6.95
C ARG A 352 -20.55 -4.90 7.03
N SER A 353 -21.56 -4.55 6.24
CA SER A 353 -22.87 -5.21 6.18
C SER A 353 -23.10 -5.98 4.88
N GLY A 354 -22.04 -6.15 4.06
CA GLY A 354 -22.12 -6.81 2.77
C GLY A 354 -22.63 -5.92 1.63
N GLU A 355 -22.64 -4.59 1.85
CA GLU A 355 -23.16 -3.60 0.89
C GLU A 355 -22.41 -3.59 -0.45
N ASN A 356 -21.18 -4.08 -0.47
CA ASN A 356 -20.33 -4.16 -1.68
C ASN A 356 -20.09 -5.62 -2.13
N SER A 357 -20.86 -6.59 -1.66
CA SER A 357 -20.57 -8.03 -1.88
C SER A 357 -20.46 -8.40 -3.35
N ASP A 358 -21.37 -7.93 -4.21
CA ASP A 358 -21.36 -8.23 -5.65
C ASP A 358 -20.16 -7.60 -6.35
N GLY A 359 -19.80 -6.36 -5.98
CA GLY A 359 -18.61 -5.69 -6.49
C GLY A 359 -17.33 -6.39 -6.04
N ALA A 360 -17.24 -6.75 -4.76
CA ALA A 360 -16.08 -7.41 -4.17
C ALA A 360 -15.80 -8.79 -4.81
N ARG A 361 -16.82 -9.61 -5.06
CA ARG A 361 -16.68 -10.91 -5.74
C ARG A 361 -16.01 -10.81 -7.11
N LYS A 362 -16.21 -9.69 -7.81
CA LYS A 362 -15.63 -9.42 -9.13
C LYS A 362 -14.25 -8.74 -9.06
N SER A 363 -13.82 -8.30 -7.89
CA SER A 363 -12.70 -7.40 -7.73
C SER A 363 -11.58 -7.94 -6.84
N ASN A 364 -11.69 -9.14 -6.31
CA ASN A 364 -10.57 -9.89 -5.75
C ASN A 364 -9.93 -10.67 -6.90
N ALA A 365 -8.96 -10.11 -7.59
CA ALA A 365 -8.53 -10.61 -8.88
C ALA A 365 -7.03 -10.44 -9.15
N LEU A 366 -6.51 -11.32 -9.99
CA LEU A 366 -5.24 -11.13 -10.69
C LEU A 366 -5.49 -10.36 -11.98
N ILE A 367 -4.82 -9.23 -12.12
CA ILE A 367 -4.91 -8.33 -13.28
C ILE A 367 -3.68 -8.49 -14.16
N GLN A 368 -3.90 -8.55 -15.46
CA GLN A 368 -2.87 -8.48 -16.50
C GLN A 368 -3.04 -7.19 -17.28
N VAL A 369 -1.92 -6.50 -17.52
CA VAL A 369 -1.88 -5.32 -18.40
C VAL A 369 -0.88 -5.59 -19.52
N THR A 370 -1.29 -5.46 -20.77
CA THR A 370 -0.43 -5.69 -21.94
C THR A 370 -0.57 -4.55 -22.94
N PRO A 371 0.51 -4.17 -23.66
CA PRO A 371 0.39 -3.24 -24.78
C PRO A 371 -0.57 -3.76 -25.86
N ASP A 372 -1.36 -2.85 -26.46
CA ASP A 372 -2.26 -3.13 -27.58
C ASP A 372 -2.21 -1.97 -28.58
N GLY A 373 -1.21 -1.99 -29.47
CA GLY A 373 -0.86 -0.88 -30.33
C GLY A 373 -0.48 0.37 -29.53
N ASP A 374 -1.21 1.48 -29.73
CA ASP A 374 -1.03 2.73 -28.97
C ASP A 374 -1.86 2.76 -27.67
N SER A 375 -2.55 1.67 -27.33
CA SER A 375 -3.40 1.50 -26.16
C SER A 375 -2.93 0.38 -25.26
N TRP A 376 -3.75 0.05 -24.24
CA TRP A 376 -3.48 -1.01 -23.29
C TRP A 376 -4.67 -1.96 -23.20
N LYS A 377 -4.41 -3.26 -23.21
CA LYS A 377 -5.38 -4.28 -22.85
C LYS A 377 -5.24 -4.59 -21.36
N VAL A 378 -6.35 -4.47 -20.62
CA VAL A 378 -6.41 -4.76 -19.18
C VAL A 378 -7.46 -5.84 -18.96
N GLU A 379 -7.07 -6.94 -18.35
CA GLU A 379 -7.96 -8.09 -18.13
C GLU A 379 -7.77 -8.74 -16.78
N LYS A 380 -8.84 -9.33 -16.27
CA LYS A 380 -8.82 -10.20 -15.09
C LYS A 380 -8.50 -11.61 -15.56
N LEU A 381 -7.36 -12.16 -15.12
CA LEU A 381 -6.98 -13.52 -15.49
C LEU A 381 -7.83 -14.55 -14.73
N TRP A 382 -8.06 -14.29 -13.45
CA TRP A 382 -8.97 -15.04 -12.59
C TRP A 382 -9.43 -14.21 -11.40
N MET A 383 -10.47 -14.68 -10.70
CA MET A 383 -11.07 -14.00 -9.55
C MET A 383 -11.16 -14.95 -8.35
N ALA A 384 -10.78 -14.47 -7.18
CA ALA A 384 -10.98 -15.12 -5.89
C ALA A 384 -12.35 -14.69 -5.30
N ALA A 385 -13.43 -15.15 -5.90
CA ALA A 385 -14.79 -14.68 -5.60
C ALA A 385 -15.23 -14.93 -4.14
N GLU A 386 -14.67 -15.95 -3.50
CA GLU A 386 -14.99 -16.31 -2.11
C GLU A 386 -14.08 -15.59 -1.10
N ALA A 387 -12.99 -14.96 -1.54
CA ALA A 387 -12.14 -14.17 -0.66
C ALA A 387 -12.87 -12.88 -0.22
N THR A 388 -12.78 -12.58 1.06
CA THR A 388 -13.42 -11.40 1.67
C THR A 388 -12.39 -10.57 2.43
N PRO A 389 -11.36 -10.03 1.76
CA PRO A 389 -10.35 -9.20 2.41
C PRO A 389 -10.99 -7.96 3.05
N SER A 390 -10.27 -7.30 3.93
CA SER A 390 -10.76 -6.06 4.55
C SER A 390 -9.81 -4.91 4.24
N TRP A 391 -8.70 -4.80 4.97
CA TRP A 391 -7.76 -3.68 4.84
C TRP A 391 -6.37 -4.12 4.38
N ALA A 392 -5.98 -5.34 4.73
CA ALA A 392 -4.70 -5.92 4.31
C ALA A 392 -4.67 -6.13 2.79
N SER A 393 -3.60 -5.71 2.15
CA SER A 393 -3.40 -5.93 0.72
C SER A 393 -3.05 -7.39 0.42
N PRO A 394 -3.51 -7.96 -0.70
CA PRO A 394 -3.10 -9.29 -1.13
C PRO A 394 -1.66 -9.27 -1.63
N PHE A 395 -0.94 -10.36 -1.46
CA PHE A 395 0.44 -10.49 -1.93
C PHE A 395 0.69 -11.89 -2.52
N VAL A 396 1.79 -12.00 -3.27
CA VAL A 396 2.28 -13.27 -3.79
C VAL A 396 3.50 -13.72 -3.02
N HIS A 397 3.54 -15.01 -2.70
CA HIS A 397 4.74 -15.62 -2.15
C HIS A 397 4.83 -17.10 -2.57
N GLN A 398 5.97 -17.49 -3.13
CA GLN A 398 6.26 -18.87 -3.55
C GLN A 398 5.15 -19.52 -4.41
N GLY A 399 4.59 -18.76 -5.38
CA GLY A 399 3.56 -19.24 -6.29
C GLY A 399 2.14 -19.24 -5.74
N PHE A 400 1.93 -18.79 -4.52
CA PHE A 400 0.62 -18.65 -3.90
C PHE A 400 0.29 -17.19 -3.63
N ALA A 401 -0.97 -16.84 -3.83
CA ALA A 401 -1.55 -15.55 -3.46
C ALA A 401 -2.29 -15.68 -2.13
N TYR A 402 -2.15 -14.66 -1.29
CA TYR A 402 -2.75 -14.65 0.04
C TYR A 402 -3.61 -13.40 0.23
N TRP A 403 -4.82 -13.61 0.74
CA TRP A 403 -5.71 -12.57 1.25
C TRP A 403 -5.99 -12.83 2.72
N VAL A 404 -6.11 -11.80 3.52
CA VAL A 404 -6.56 -11.92 4.90
C VAL A 404 -7.67 -10.92 5.19
N ASN A 405 -8.67 -11.34 5.94
CA ASN A 405 -9.71 -10.44 6.39
C ASN A 405 -9.49 -9.98 7.83
N ARG A 406 -10.24 -8.95 8.24
CA ARG A 406 -10.12 -8.33 9.56
C ARG A 406 -10.35 -9.27 10.74
N VAL A 407 -11.06 -10.39 10.54
CA VAL A 407 -11.29 -11.40 11.59
C VAL A 407 -10.28 -12.55 11.55
N GLY A 408 -9.25 -12.43 10.70
CA GLY A 408 -8.13 -13.36 10.63
C GLY A 408 -8.33 -14.58 9.73
N VAL A 409 -9.33 -14.59 8.84
CA VAL A 409 -9.41 -15.66 7.83
C VAL A 409 -8.38 -15.39 6.74
N VAL A 410 -7.48 -16.35 6.55
CA VAL A 410 -6.45 -16.36 5.51
C VAL A 410 -6.94 -17.24 4.37
N TYR A 411 -6.92 -16.68 3.17
CA TYR A 411 -7.20 -17.37 1.91
C TYR A 411 -5.87 -17.58 1.19
N CYS A 412 -5.57 -18.81 0.80
CA CYS A 412 -4.41 -19.17 -0.01
C CYS A 412 -4.89 -19.71 -1.35
N ILE A 413 -4.39 -19.14 -2.43
CA ILE A 413 -4.83 -19.40 -3.80
C ILE A 413 -3.60 -19.62 -4.67
N ASP A 414 -3.62 -20.64 -5.48
CA ASP A 414 -2.59 -20.91 -6.49
C ASP A 414 -2.61 -19.81 -7.56
N VAL A 415 -1.49 -19.13 -7.75
CA VAL A 415 -1.41 -17.96 -8.67
C VAL A 415 -1.62 -18.37 -10.12
N ALA A 416 -1.14 -19.55 -10.51
CA ALA A 416 -1.22 -19.99 -11.90
C ALA A 416 -2.64 -20.42 -12.32
N THR A 417 -3.41 -20.96 -11.38
CA THR A 417 -4.73 -21.56 -11.67
C THR A 417 -5.91 -20.79 -11.10
N GLY A 418 -5.71 -19.95 -10.08
CA GLY A 418 -6.78 -19.32 -9.31
C GLY A 418 -7.50 -20.29 -8.36
N GLU A 419 -6.97 -21.52 -8.17
CA GLU A 419 -7.57 -22.52 -7.28
C GLU A 419 -7.29 -22.18 -5.81
N GLN A 420 -8.35 -22.12 -4.99
CA GLN A 420 -8.21 -21.94 -3.56
C GLN A 420 -7.70 -23.22 -2.89
N LYS A 421 -6.55 -23.13 -2.22
CA LYS A 421 -5.94 -24.23 -1.48
C LYS A 421 -6.55 -24.34 -0.07
N TYR A 422 -6.71 -23.20 0.61
CA TYR A 422 -7.43 -23.16 1.89
C TYR A 422 -8.06 -21.78 2.15
N ALA A 423 -9.03 -21.78 3.07
CA ALA A 423 -9.56 -20.62 3.75
C ALA A 423 -9.68 -20.98 5.24
N GLN A 424 -8.73 -20.53 6.06
CA GLN A 424 -8.67 -20.90 7.48
C GLN A 424 -8.37 -19.68 8.35
N ARG A 425 -8.85 -19.71 9.60
CA ARG A 425 -8.77 -18.59 10.50
C ARG A 425 -7.58 -18.71 11.45
N THR A 426 -6.79 -17.64 11.57
CA THR A 426 -5.86 -17.42 12.68
C THR A 426 -6.63 -17.14 13.97
N LYS A 427 -5.92 -17.18 15.12
CA LYS A 427 -6.57 -16.92 16.43
C LYS A 427 -6.98 -15.45 16.61
N GLN A 428 -6.32 -14.53 15.92
CA GLN A 428 -6.47 -13.08 16.10
C GLN A 428 -7.05 -12.40 14.85
N SER A 429 -7.62 -11.21 15.08
CA SER A 429 -7.95 -10.26 14.01
C SER A 429 -6.68 -9.73 13.37
N CYS A 430 -6.61 -9.68 12.03
CA CYS A 430 -5.46 -9.17 11.28
C CYS A 430 -5.85 -7.88 10.55
N TRP A 431 -5.07 -6.81 10.78
CA TRP A 431 -5.34 -5.50 10.18
C TRP A 431 -4.22 -5.04 9.24
N ALA A 432 -2.97 -5.30 9.61
CA ALA A 432 -1.83 -5.00 8.76
C ALA A 432 -1.70 -6.01 7.60
N THR A 433 -1.12 -5.58 6.51
CA THR A 433 -0.69 -6.47 5.44
C THR A 433 0.40 -7.40 5.99
N PRO A 434 0.28 -8.72 5.81
CA PRO A 434 1.26 -9.69 6.27
C PRO A 434 2.62 -9.51 5.60
N LEU A 435 3.69 -9.96 6.26
CA LEU A 435 5.04 -9.97 5.74
C LEU A 435 5.44 -11.39 5.33
N PRO A 436 5.58 -11.66 4.02
CA PRO A 436 6.18 -12.91 3.55
C PRO A 436 7.70 -12.85 3.67
N LEU A 437 8.32 -13.92 4.17
CA LEU A 437 9.76 -13.98 4.33
C LEU A 437 10.27 -15.43 4.30
N GLY A 438 11.03 -15.81 3.26
CA GLY A 438 11.54 -17.16 3.11
C GLY A 438 10.44 -18.22 3.02
N ASP A 439 10.45 -19.18 3.92
CA ASP A 439 9.47 -20.28 3.99
C ASP A 439 8.25 -19.97 4.89
N ARG A 440 8.06 -18.70 5.28
CA ARG A 440 7.07 -18.30 6.28
C ARG A 440 6.38 -16.98 5.97
N ILE A 441 5.24 -16.75 6.61
CA ILE A 441 4.43 -15.53 6.50
C ILE A 441 4.02 -15.10 7.89
N TYR A 442 4.29 -13.83 8.22
CA TYR A 442 3.96 -13.21 9.50
C TYR A 442 2.63 -12.45 9.39
N PHE A 443 1.62 -12.85 10.17
CA PHE A 443 0.31 -12.22 10.24
C PHE A 443 0.21 -11.41 11.54
N PHE A 444 0.17 -10.11 11.44
CA PHE A 444 0.16 -9.17 12.55
C PHE A 444 -1.26 -8.96 13.06
N GLY A 445 -1.53 -9.46 14.25
CA GLY A 445 -2.85 -9.40 14.85
C GLY A 445 -3.10 -8.12 15.64
N LYS A 446 -4.37 -7.83 15.87
CA LYS A 446 -4.78 -6.94 16.95
C LYS A 446 -4.31 -7.60 18.27
N ASP A 447 -4.26 -6.89 19.36
CA ASP A 447 -3.88 -7.41 20.67
C ASP A 447 -2.43 -7.96 20.80
N GLY A 448 -1.54 -7.55 19.89
CA GLY A 448 -0.09 -7.78 19.99
C GLY A 448 0.41 -9.16 19.59
N VAL A 449 -0.48 -10.05 19.15
CA VAL A 449 -0.08 -11.40 18.74
C VAL A 449 0.24 -11.46 17.26
N THR A 450 1.42 -11.96 16.89
CA THR A 450 1.80 -12.26 15.51
C THR A 450 1.76 -13.77 15.30
N THR A 451 0.88 -14.22 14.40
CA THR A 451 0.84 -15.63 13.96
C THR A 451 1.80 -15.81 12.79
N VAL A 452 2.64 -16.84 12.85
CA VAL A 452 3.55 -17.21 11.75
C VAL A 452 3.06 -18.50 11.13
N LEU A 453 2.76 -18.45 9.83
CA LEU A 453 2.37 -19.64 9.06
C LEU A 453 3.52 -20.07 8.13
N ALA A 454 3.59 -21.36 7.84
CA ALA A 454 4.40 -21.85 6.72
C ALA A 454 3.84 -21.29 5.40
N ALA A 455 4.72 -20.88 4.49
CA ALA A 455 4.32 -20.57 3.13
C ALA A 455 3.93 -21.87 2.38
N GLY A 456 2.94 -21.80 1.49
CA GLY A 456 2.52 -22.93 0.67
C GLY A 456 1.05 -23.30 0.79
N PRO A 457 0.65 -24.43 0.20
CA PRO A 457 -0.75 -24.80 0.01
C PRO A 457 -1.45 -25.35 1.27
N GLU A 458 -0.71 -25.55 2.36
CA GLU A 458 -1.25 -26.10 3.61
C GLU A 458 -1.25 -25.03 4.72
N PHE A 459 -2.35 -24.92 5.44
CA PHE A 459 -2.42 -24.06 6.61
C PHE A 459 -1.67 -24.70 7.79
N LYS A 460 -0.46 -24.23 8.06
CA LYS A 460 0.38 -24.75 9.13
C LYS A 460 0.92 -23.60 9.99
N GLU A 461 0.47 -23.50 11.23
CA GLU A 461 1.00 -22.57 12.22
C GLU A 461 2.39 -23.03 12.69
N LEU A 462 3.38 -22.15 12.61
CA LEU A 462 4.75 -22.37 13.06
C LEU A 462 5.02 -21.72 14.41
N ALA A 463 4.41 -20.57 14.67
CA ALA A 463 4.53 -19.83 15.92
C ALA A 463 3.34 -18.89 16.13
N ALA A 464 3.10 -18.55 17.39
CA ALA A 464 2.28 -17.42 17.81
C ALA A 464 3.10 -16.61 18.84
N ASN A 465 3.39 -15.36 18.53
CA ASN A 465 4.34 -14.52 19.24
C ASN A 465 3.63 -13.32 19.86
N GLU A 466 3.90 -13.03 21.13
CA GLU A 466 3.32 -11.90 21.85
C GLU A 466 4.36 -10.78 21.98
N LEU A 467 3.95 -9.52 21.75
CA LEU A 467 4.80 -8.35 21.95
C LEU A 467 4.76 -7.83 23.39
N TRP A 468 3.63 -8.05 24.08
CA TRP A 468 3.40 -7.65 25.48
C TRP A 468 2.54 -8.69 26.18
N PRO A 469 2.61 -8.78 27.53
CA PRO A 469 1.70 -9.66 28.28
C PRO A 469 0.25 -9.21 28.11
N ALA A 470 -0.69 -10.16 27.97
CA ALA A 470 -2.09 -9.87 27.69
C ALA A 470 -2.77 -8.97 28.74
N ASP A 471 -2.29 -8.99 29.99
CA ASP A 471 -2.78 -8.20 31.11
C ASP A 471 -2.13 -6.80 31.23
N THR A 472 -1.09 -6.53 30.46
CA THR A 472 -0.35 -5.26 30.47
C THR A 472 -0.12 -4.72 29.05
N PRO A 473 -1.19 -4.42 28.29
CA PRO A 473 -1.05 -3.84 26.96
C PRO A 473 -0.40 -2.45 27.03
N PRO A 474 0.31 -2.02 25.96
CA PRO A 474 0.92 -0.70 25.92
C PRO A 474 -0.15 0.39 26.08
N SER A 475 0.21 1.45 26.80
CA SER A 475 -0.65 2.63 26.91
C SER A 475 -0.73 3.35 25.57
N ASP A 476 -1.94 3.78 25.19
CA ASP A 476 -2.13 4.67 24.04
C ASP A 476 -2.09 6.13 24.51
N ASN A 477 -0.90 6.74 24.47
CA ASN A 477 -0.68 8.12 24.95
C ASN A 477 -1.42 9.19 24.12
N GLY A 478 -1.95 8.84 22.96
CA GLY A 478 -2.69 9.72 22.08
C GLY A 478 -4.14 9.29 21.87
N ALA A 479 -4.66 8.37 22.70
CA ALA A 479 -6.03 7.91 22.56
C ALA A 479 -7.03 9.08 22.72
N PRO A 480 -7.88 9.34 21.73
CA PRO A 480 -8.91 10.34 21.87
C PRO A 480 -9.94 9.92 22.93
N LYS A 481 -10.59 10.90 23.56
CA LYS A 481 -11.71 10.61 24.44
C LYS A 481 -12.80 9.87 23.67
N VAL A 482 -13.24 8.74 24.22
CA VAL A 482 -14.25 7.88 23.59
C VAL A 482 -15.60 8.61 23.63
N ASP A 483 -16.19 8.85 22.45
CA ASP A 483 -17.56 9.34 22.32
C ASP A 483 -18.53 8.16 22.29
N ASP A 484 -19.14 7.86 23.42
CA ASP A 484 -20.07 6.74 23.62
C ASP A 484 -21.54 7.14 23.48
N THR A 485 -21.86 8.18 22.73
CA THR A 485 -23.21 8.77 22.65
C THR A 485 -24.25 7.90 21.96
N SER A 486 -23.84 6.88 21.18
CA SER A 486 -24.76 5.95 20.50
C SER A 486 -24.29 4.51 20.56
N SER A 487 -25.24 3.54 20.37
CA SER A 487 -24.90 2.10 20.28
C SER A 487 -23.93 1.79 19.17
N ASP A 488 -24.08 2.45 18.01
CA ASP A 488 -23.22 2.24 16.84
C ASP A 488 -21.80 2.77 17.08
N ARG A 489 -21.68 3.91 17.78
CA ARG A 489 -20.40 4.47 18.20
C ARG A 489 -19.72 3.58 19.26
N LYS A 490 -20.45 3.06 20.25
CA LYS A 490 -19.92 2.08 21.20
C LYS A 490 -19.37 0.83 20.53
N GLN A 491 -20.12 0.26 19.58
CA GLN A 491 -19.68 -0.93 18.85
C GLN A 491 -18.44 -0.66 17.99
N ALA A 492 -18.41 0.49 17.31
CA ALA A 492 -17.27 0.86 16.50
C ALA A 492 -16.06 1.22 17.39
N ASN A 493 -16.24 1.89 18.53
CA ASN A 493 -15.19 2.11 19.51
C ASN A 493 -14.55 0.79 19.96
N ALA A 494 -15.35 -0.21 20.32
CA ALA A 494 -14.84 -1.53 20.70
C ALA A 494 -14.03 -2.21 19.58
N MET A 495 -14.38 -1.93 18.32
CA MET A 495 -13.66 -2.47 17.17
C MET A 495 -12.34 -1.74 16.88
N PHE A 496 -12.32 -0.40 16.99
CA PHE A 496 -11.17 0.43 16.61
C PHE A 496 -10.26 0.83 17.79
N SER A 497 -10.73 0.72 19.02
CA SER A 497 -9.92 0.95 20.21
C SER A 497 -9.02 -0.25 20.54
N GLY A 498 -8.05 0.00 21.41
CA GLY A 498 -7.07 -0.98 21.86
C GLY A 498 -5.84 -1.09 20.95
N PRO A 499 -4.76 -1.66 21.48
CA PRO A 499 -3.50 -1.73 20.76
C PRO A 499 -3.63 -2.62 19.53
N THR A 500 -3.20 -2.10 18.41
CA THR A 500 -3.29 -2.74 17.09
C THR A 500 -1.93 -2.65 16.40
N GLN A 501 -1.47 -3.75 15.84
CA GLN A 501 -0.29 -3.78 14.97
C GLN A 501 -0.69 -3.23 13.60
N TYR A 502 -0.38 -1.95 13.34
CA TYR A 502 -0.85 -1.24 12.15
C TYR A 502 0.01 -1.47 10.92
N GLY A 503 1.33 -1.57 11.09
CA GLY A 503 2.26 -1.71 9.99
C GLY A 503 3.63 -2.17 10.45
N VAL A 504 4.43 -2.61 9.50
CA VAL A 504 5.74 -3.19 9.75
C VAL A 504 6.77 -2.68 8.76
N ALA A 505 8.04 -2.78 9.17
CA ALA A 505 9.21 -2.66 8.31
C ALA A 505 10.21 -3.73 8.68
N ALA A 506 10.96 -4.24 7.71
CA ALA A 506 11.97 -5.25 7.98
C ALA A 506 13.24 -4.99 7.16
N VAL A 507 14.38 -5.25 7.78
CA VAL A 507 15.68 -5.39 7.14
C VAL A 507 16.37 -6.60 7.75
N SER A 508 17.44 -7.09 7.14
CA SER A 508 18.17 -8.22 7.71
C SER A 508 18.54 -7.96 9.18
N GLY A 509 18.13 -8.86 10.07
CA GLY A 509 18.36 -8.78 11.51
C GLY A 509 17.34 -7.96 12.31
N SER A 510 16.38 -7.27 11.69
CA SER A 510 15.43 -6.45 12.45
C SER A 510 14.05 -6.42 11.81
N LEU A 511 13.01 -6.69 12.61
CA LEU A 511 11.60 -6.53 12.27
C LEU A 511 11.00 -5.47 13.18
N LEU A 512 10.53 -4.37 12.60
CA LEU A 512 9.86 -3.29 13.32
C LEU A 512 8.35 -3.46 13.21
N ILE A 513 7.64 -3.27 14.33
CA ILE A 513 6.18 -3.39 14.40
C ILE A 513 5.62 -2.11 15.05
N ARG A 514 4.73 -1.43 14.33
CA ARG A 514 4.05 -0.21 14.81
C ARG A 514 2.77 -0.54 15.58
N VAL A 515 2.65 0.04 16.78
CA VAL A 515 1.46 -0.11 17.64
C VAL A 515 1.07 1.26 18.22
N GLY A 516 0.24 2.01 17.52
CA GLY A 516 -0.22 3.32 17.99
C GLY A 516 0.91 4.28 18.38
N SER A 517 1.08 4.54 19.67
CA SER A 517 2.16 5.37 20.22
C SER A 517 3.46 4.59 20.48
N HIS A 518 3.61 3.35 19.98
CA HIS A 518 4.80 2.52 20.20
C HIS A 518 5.38 1.98 18.89
N VAL A 519 6.69 1.75 18.89
CA VAL A 519 7.41 0.95 17.90
C VAL A 519 8.20 -0.13 18.62
N TYR A 520 8.00 -1.37 18.25
CA TYR A 520 8.73 -2.52 18.75
C TYR A 520 9.76 -2.98 17.74
N CYS A 521 10.94 -3.36 18.19
CA CYS A 521 11.96 -4.02 17.38
C CYS A 521 12.12 -5.48 17.83
N VAL A 522 11.86 -6.38 16.90
CA VAL A 522 12.14 -7.81 17.08
C VAL A 522 13.47 -8.14 16.43
N ARG A 523 14.40 -8.69 17.21
CA ARG A 523 15.75 -9.03 16.81
C ARG A 523 16.21 -10.26 17.60
N ASP A 524 17.04 -11.11 16.99
CA ASP A 524 17.65 -12.23 17.70
C ASP A 524 18.58 -11.70 18.81
N SER A 525 18.24 -11.98 20.06
CA SER A 525 19.02 -11.53 21.23
C SER A 525 20.37 -12.23 21.37
N ASN A 526 20.64 -13.26 20.56
CA ASN A 526 21.90 -14.00 20.56
C ASN A 526 22.84 -13.57 19.42
N LYS A 527 22.43 -12.63 18.59
CA LYS A 527 23.22 -12.02 17.51
C LYS A 527 23.39 -10.52 17.77
#